data_89df2ad1edf89045e44652ed92a396f2
#
_entry.id   89df2ad1edf89045e44652ed92a396f2
#
_cell.length_a   1.000
_cell.length_b   1.000
_cell.length_c   1.000
_cell.angle_alpha   90.00
_cell.angle_beta   90.00
_cell.angle_gamma   90.00
#
_symmetry.space_group_name_H-M   'P 1'
#
loop_
_entity.id
_entity.type
_entity.pdbx_description
1 polymer ?
#
loop_
_entity_poly.entity_id
_entity_poly.type
_entity_poly.pdbx_seq_one_letter_code
_entity_poly.pdbx_strand_id
1 'polypeptide(L)'
;MLKRKIRIGYEDVKLDLVDSIPSDNGDHVFGEFDSIKNSIVLDKKQTPRSLANCLLHEVIHAVIYQSGLNSDGNCLSNEKDEELAVNAISNQLSQVIRDNKWFLPYIQKSLFKDVKSIEKSRVKTISRNKKTVARRAFSKNRNKRRLGRS
;
A
#
# COMPACT_ATOMS: atom_id res chain seq x y z
N MET A 1 -14.53 7.98 -1.91
CA MET A 1 -13.64 9.13 -1.66
C MET A 1 -12.20 8.63 -1.70
N LEU A 2 -11.34 9.23 -2.52
CA LEU A 2 -9.92 8.91 -2.57
C LEU A 2 -9.25 9.25 -1.23
N LYS A 3 -8.37 8.36 -0.76
CA LYS A 3 -7.55 8.64 0.44
C LYS A 3 -6.45 9.62 0.07
N ARG A 4 -5.97 10.40 1.05
CA ARG A 4 -4.89 11.37 0.83
C ARG A 4 -3.48 10.78 0.80
N LYS A 5 -3.36 9.48 0.98
CA LYS A 5 -2.09 8.75 0.96
C LYS A 5 -2.31 7.33 0.45
N ILE A 6 -1.32 6.82 -0.26
CA ILE A 6 -1.21 5.42 -0.66
C ILE A 6 0.14 4.87 -0.20
N ARG A 7 0.13 3.66 0.38
CA ARG A 7 1.36 2.96 0.76
C ARG A 7 1.92 2.23 -0.44
N ILE A 8 3.13 2.57 -0.86
CA ILE A 8 3.87 1.90 -1.93
C ILE A 8 5.22 1.48 -1.35
N GLY A 9 5.50 0.18 -1.34
CA GLY A 9 6.68 -0.34 -0.66
C GLY A 9 6.70 0.05 0.82
N TYR A 10 7.75 0.75 1.23
CA TYR A 10 7.94 1.24 2.60
C TYR A 10 7.53 2.70 2.81
N GLU A 11 7.11 3.40 1.76
CA GLU A 11 6.78 4.82 1.82
C GLU A 11 5.27 5.10 1.76
N ASP A 12 4.88 6.23 2.37
CA ASP A 12 3.54 6.80 2.28
C ASP A 12 3.56 7.93 1.23
N VAL A 13 3.19 7.61 0.00
CA VAL A 13 3.08 8.57 -1.09
C VAL A 13 1.83 9.43 -0.89
N LYS A 14 1.97 10.76 -0.96
CA LYS A 14 0.83 11.69 -0.88
C LYS A 14 -0.02 11.58 -2.14
N LEU A 15 -1.32 11.82 -2.00
CA LEU A 15 -2.27 11.79 -3.11
C LEU A 15 -3.12 13.07 -3.08
N ASP A 16 -2.95 13.92 -4.08
CA ASP A 16 -3.64 15.19 -4.19
C ASP A 16 -4.49 15.26 -5.47
N LEU A 17 -5.68 15.85 -5.33
CA LEU A 17 -6.57 16.15 -6.44
C LEU A 17 -6.56 17.66 -6.68
N VAL A 18 -6.20 18.08 -7.88
CA VAL A 18 -6.08 19.47 -8.29
C VAL A 18 -7.00 19.80 -9.45
N ASP A 19 -7.20 21.09 -9.72
CA ASP A 19 -8.02 21.53 -10.86
C ASP A 19 -7.26 21.51 -12.18
N SER A 20 -5.94 21.56 -12.14
CA SER A 20 -5.03 21.56 -13.30
C SER A 20 -3.63 21.26 -12.82
N ILE A 21 -2.90 20.46 -13.60
CA ILE A 21 -1.48 20.19 -13.40
C ILE A 21 -0.72 21.08 -14.39
N PRO A 22 0.18 21.97 -13.92
CA PRO A 22 1.02 22.77 -14.81
C PRO A 22 1.91 21.86 -15.66
N SER A 23 2.02 22.16 -16.94
CA SER A 23 2.94 21.50 -17.86
C SER A 23 3.81 22.55 -18.53
N ASP A 24 5.10 22.30 -18.63
CA ASP A 24 6.06 23.20 -19.25
C ASP A 24 5.80 23.39 -20.76
N ASN A 25 5.18 22.40 -21.39
CA ASN A 25 4.89 22.40 -22.83
C ASN A 25 3.48 22.90 -23.18
N GLY A 26 2.66 23.27 -22.19
CA GLY A 26 1.28 23.68 -22.38
C GLY A 26 0.30 22.53 -22.68
N ASP A 27 0.74 21.29 -22.64
CA ASP A 27 -0.09 20.11 -22.82
C ASP A 27 -0.92 19.85 -21.54
N HIS A 28 -2.07 19.19 -21.70
CA HIS A 28 -2.90 18.82 -20.58
C HIS A 28 -2.40 17.53 -19.92
N VAL A 29 -1.89 17.65 -18.69
CA VAL A 29 -1.43 16.53 -17.87
C VAL A 29 -2.56 16.06 -16.96
N PHE A 30 -2.86 14.78 -17.01
CA PHE A 30 -3.94 14.16 -16.22
C PHE A 30 -3.50 13.69 -14.86
N GLY A 31 -2.23 13.31 -14.70
CA GLY A 31 -1.59 12.88 -13.47
C GLY A 31 -0.08 13.05 -13.55
N GLU A 32 0.56 13.05 -12.39
CA GLU A 32 2.02 13.15 -12.26
C GLU A 32 2.48 12.51 -10.96
N PHE A 33 3.46 11.63 -11.03
CA PHE A 33 4.23 11.15 -9.90
C PHE A 33 5.51 11.96 -9.76
N ASP A 34 5.63 12.71 -8.67
CA ASP A 34 6.84 13.44 -8.29
C ASP A 34 7.64 12.62 -7.26
N SER A 35 8.76 12.06 -7.69
CA SER A 35 9.62 11.23 -6.85
C SER A 35 10.34 12.03 -5.76
N ILE A 36 10.61 13.32 -6.00
CA ILE A 36 11.30 14.21 -5.03
C ILE A 36 10.35 14.58 -3.90
N LYS A 37 9.11 14.94 -4.23
CA LYS A 37 8.08 15.30 -3.25
C LYS A 37 7.39 14.06 -2.66
N ASN A 38 7.64 12.88 -3.23
CA ASN A 38 6.97 11.64 -2.90
C ASN A 38 5.44 11.80 -2.93
N SER A 39 4.94 12.27 -4.07
CA SER A 39 3.53 12.61 -4.26
C SER A 39 3.01 12.23 -5.63
N ILE A 40 1.74 11.87 -5.67
CA ILE A 40 0.95 11.72 -6.90
C ILE A 40 -0.08 12.84 -6.92
N VAL A 41 -0.11 13.59 -8.00
CA VAL A 41 -1.09 14.64 -8.26
C VAL A 41 -1.98 14.21 -9.41
N LEU A 42 -3.29 14.40 -9.28
CA LEU A 42 -4.27 14.00 -10.32
C LEU A 42 -5.21 15.16 -10.62
N ASP A 43 -5.52 15.38 -11.89
CA ASP A 43 -6.57 16.30 -12.29
C ASP A 43 -7.95 15.74 -11.91
N LYS A 44 -8.67 16.46 -11.03
CA LYS A 44 -9.99 16.05 -10.55
C LYS A 44 -11.13 16.19 -11.57
N LYS A 45 -10.89 16.89 -12.69
CA LYS A 45 -11.90 17.10 -13.76
C LYS A 45 -12.10 15.86 -14.64
N GLN A 46 -11.31 14.84 -14.45
CA GLN A 46 -11.44 13.59 -15.17
C GLN A 46 -12.73 12.84 -14.82
N THR A 47 -13.21 12.02 -15.75
CA THR A 47 -14.26 11.05 -15.43
C THR A 47 -13.76 10.05 -14.37
N PRO A 48 -14.64 9.44 -13.55
CA PRO A 48 -14.23 8.46 -12.55
C PRO A 48 -13.38 7.31 -13.12
N ARG A 49 -13.69 6.88 -14.36
CA ARG A 49 -12.94 5.82 -15.06
C ARG A 49 -11.54 6.29 -15.47
N SER A 50 -11.44 7.49 -16.06
CA SER A 50 -10.16 8.07 -16.44
C SER A 50 -9.28 8.31 -15.22
N LEU A 51 -9.85 8.88 -14.15
CA LEU A 51 -9.16 9.13 -12.89
C LEU A 51 -8.61 7.84 -12.26
N ALA A 52 -9.38 6.75 -12.31
CA ALA A 52 -8.92 5.46 -11.79
C ALA A 52 -7.76 4.87 -12.63
N ASN A 53 -7.82 5.00 -13.96
CA ASN A 53 -6.74 4.56 -14.84
C ASN A 53 -5.48 5.41 -14.64
N CYS A 54 -5.65 6.73 -14.55
CA CYS A 54 -4.56 7.67 -14.29
C CYS A 54 -3.90 7.39 -12.93
N LEU A 55 -4.68 7.20 -11.86
CA LEU A 55 -4.13 6.80 -10.58
C LEU A 55 -3.30 5.52 -10.66
N LEU A 56 -3.79 4.51 -11.39
CA LEU A 56 -3.06 3.26 -11.57
C LEU A 56 -1.75 3.49 -12.34
N HIS A 57 -1.76 4.34 -13.36
CA HIS A 57 -0.59 4.76 -14.12
C HIS A 57 0.48 5.38 -13.21
N GLU A 58 0.11 6.39 -12.40
CA GLU A 58 1.05 7.06 -11.49
C GLU A 58 1.56 6.13 -10.37
N VAL A 59 0.72 5.21 -9.90
CA VAL A 59 1.15 4.18 -8.94
C VAL A 59 2.20 3.25 -9.55
N ILE A 60 2.09 2.91 -10.84
CA ILE A 60 3.08 2.06 -11.51
C ILE A 60 4.41 2.82 -11.67
N HIS A 61 4.42 4.11 -12.02
CA HIS A 61 5.63 4.94 -11.99
C HIS A 61 6.29 4.93 -10.62
N ALA A 62 5.52 5.13 -9.56
CA ALA A 62 6.04 5.09 -8.19
C ALA A 62 6.62 3.70 -7.81
N VAL A 63 6.01 2.61 -8.26
CA VAL A 63 6.53 1.25 -8.06
C VAL A 63 7.83 1.04 -8.84
N ILE A 64 7.92 1.48 -10.08
CA ILE A 64 9.12 1.40 -10.92
C ILE A 64 10.26 2.18 -10.26
N TYR A 65 10.01 3.41 -9.82
CA TYR A 65 10.98 4.24 -9.13
C TYR A 65 11.49 3.58 -7.84
N GLN A 66 10.61 3.12 -6.97
CA GLN A 66 10.99 2.48 -5.70
C GLN A 66 11.71 1.15 -5.88
N SER A 67 11.45 0.45 -6.98
CA SER A 67 12.16 -0.80 -7.30
C SER A 67 13.50 -0.57 -8.01
N GLY A 68 13.81 0.67 -8.38
CA GLY A 68 15.03 1.06 -9.09
C GLY A 68 15.06 0.62 -10.55
N LEU A 69 13.93 0.20 -11.14
CA LEU A 69 13.87 -0.25 -12.53
C LEU A 69 14.20 0.84 -13.53
N ASN A 70 14.00 2.12 -13.17
CA ASN A 70 14.32 3.28 -13.97
C ASN A 70 15.67 3.93 -13.62
N SER A 71 16.48 3.33 -12.76
CA SER A 71 17.83 3.78 -12.48
C SER A 71 18.75 3.55 -13.67
N ASP A 72 19.84 4.33 -13.76
CA ASP A 72 20.81 4.25 -14.83
C ASP A 72 21.29 2.82 -15.10
N GLY A 73 21.24 2.40 -16.35
CA GLY A 73 21.63 1.05 -16.78
C GLY A 73 20.58 -0.04 -16.59
N ASN A 74 19.43 0.25 -16.00
CA ASN A 74 18.31 -0.69 -15.86
C ASN A 74 17.36 -0.63 -17.06
N CYS A 75 16.45 -1.61 -17.14
CA CYS A 75 15.62 -1.84 -18.33
C CYS A 75 14.63 -0.72 -18.65
N LEU A 76 14.28 0.13 -17.68
CA LEU A 76 13.37 1.27 -17.84
C LEU A 76 14.06 2.62 -17.53
N SER A 77 15.38 2.69 -17.70
CA SER A 77 16.14 3.94 -17.49
C SER A 77 15.84 5.03 -18.54
N ASN A 78 15.26 4.64 -19.68
CA ASN A 78 14.80 5.57 -20.70
C ASN A 78 13.34 5.93 -20.44
N GLU A 79 13.02 7.21 -20.35
CA GLU A 79 11.69 7.74 -20.10
C GLU A 79 10.63 7.20 -21.09
N LYS A 80 10.98 7.07 -22.38
CA LYS A 80 10.05 6.53 -23.39
C LYS A 80 9.73 5.06 -23.18
N ASP A 81 10.71 4.28 -22.75
CA ASP A 81 10.52 2.86 -22.48
C ASP A 81 9.73 2.65 -21.17
N GLU A 82 9.97 3.48 -20.15
CA GLU A 82 9.18 3.53 -18.94
C GLU A 82 7.71 3.87 -19.24
N GLU A 83 7.47 4.97 -19.98
CA GLU A 83 6.12 5.38 -20.38
C GLU A 83 5.39 4.30 -21.18
N LEU A 84 6.07 3.66 -22.13
CA LEU A 84 5.49 2.56 -22.91
C LEU A 84 5.06 1.41 -22.00
N ALA A 85 5.90 1.00 -21.07
CA ALA A 85 5.61 -0.07 -20.12
C ALA A 85 4.45 0.30 -19.18
N VAL A 86 4.49 1.50 -18.60
CA VAL A 86 3.46 2.00 -17.68
C VAL A 86 2.11 2.10 -18.40
N ASN A 87 2.06 2.66 -19.59
CA ASN A 87 0.85 2.75 -20.39
C ASN A 87 0.28 1.37 -20.75
N ALA A 88 1.12 0.44 -21.15
CA ALA A 88 0.69 -0.92 -21.47
C ALA A 88 0.11 -1.62 -20.23
N ILE A 89 0.81 -1.57 -19.10
CA ILE A 89 0.39 -2.25 -17.85
C ILE A 89 -0.88 -1.60 -17.29
N SER A 90 -0.94 -0.27 -17.16
CA SER A 90 -2.09 0.42 -16.57
C SER A 90 -3.37 0.19 -17.36
N ASN A 91 -3.30 0.30 -18.69
CA ASN A 91 -4.45 0.11 -19.55
C ASN A 91 -4.94 -1.34 -19.56
N GLN A 92 -4.04 -2.31 -19.68
CA GLN A 92 -4.42 -3.73 -19.71
C GLN A 92 -4.94 -4.19 -18.33
N LEU A 93 -4.28 -3.77 -17.24
CA LEU A 93 -4.72 -4.13 -15.88
C LEU A 93 -6.08 -3.50 -15.55
N SER A 94 -6.30 -2.25 -15.93
CA SER A 94 -7.62 -1.59 -15.81
C SER A 94 -8.71 -2.37 -16.53
N GLN A 95 -8.40 -2.91 -17.72
CA GLN A 95 -9.33 -3.73 -18.47
C GLN A 95 -9.60 -5.07 -17.78
N VAL A 96 -8.55 -5.76 -17.33
CA VAL A 96 -8.68 -7.02 -16.58
C VAL A 96 -9.55 -6.83 -15.33
N ILE A 97 -9.32 -5.76 -14.57
CA ILE A 97 -10.09 -5.45 -13.36
C ILE A 97 -11.57 -5.19 -13.71
N ARG A 98 -11.83 -4.39 -14.75
CA ARG A 98 -13.18 -4.03 -15.18
C ARG A 98 -13.98 -5.26 -15.64
N ASP A 99 -13.36 -6.10 -16.43
CA ASP A 99 -14.04 -7.20 -17.12
C ASP A 99 -14.16 -8.44 -16.24
N ASN A 100 -13.36 -8.53 -15.16
CA ASN A 100 -13.34 -9.64 -14.21
C ASN A 100 -13.66 -9.18 -12.79
N LYS A 101 -14.95 -8.98 -12.49
CA LYS A 101 -15.42 -8.49 -11.17
C LYS A 101 -14.95 -9.34 -9.97
N TRP A 102 -14.60 -10.59 -10.19
CA TRP A 102 -14.12 -11.52 -9.15
C TRP A 102 -12.62 -11.34 -8.84
N PHE A 103 -11.84 -10.77 -9.78
CA PHE A 103 -10.37 -10.75 -9.74
C PHE A 103 -9.80 -10.02 -8.52
N LEU A 104 -10.11 -8.72 -8.37
CA LEU A 104 -9.64 -7.94 -7.21
C LEU A 104 -10.13 -8.50 -5.86
N PRO A 105 -11.41 -8.83 -5.68
CA PRO A 105 -11.88 -9.46 -4.44
C PRO A 105 -11.16 -10.75 -4.10
N TYR A 106 -10.82 -11.58 -5.09
CA TYR A 106 -10.07 -12.81 -4.88
C TYR A 106 -8.64 -12.53 -4.38
N ILE A 107 -7.90 -11.65 -5.08
CA ILE A 107 -6.54 -11.24 -4.69
C ILE A 107 -6.54 -10.64 -3.28
N GLN A 108 -7.42 -9.69 -3.04
CA GLN A 108 -7.56 -9.00 -1.76
C GLN A 108 -7.82 -9.98 -0.61
N LYS A 109 -8.81 -10.87 -0.78
CA LYS A 109 -9.13 -11.90 0.20
C LYS A 109 -7.93 -12.83 0.46
N SER A 110 -7.20 -13.21 -0.58
CA SER A 110 -6.07 -14.13 -0.46
C SER A 110 -4.88 -13.47 0.22
N LEU A 111 -4.51 -12.24 -0.16
CA LEU A 111 -3.42 -11.48 0.47
C LEU A 111 -3.66 -11.19 1.96
N PHE A 112 -4.92 -10.95 2.37
CA PHE A 112 -5.25 -10.64 3.77
C PHE A 112 -5.63 -11.86 4.61
N LYS A 113 -5.71 -13.06 4.02
CA LYS A 113 -6.06 -14.27 4.75
C LYS A 113 -5.03 -14.60 5.84
N ASP A 114 -3.76 -14.45 5.53
CA ASP A 114 -2.67 -14.76 6.46
C ASP A 114 -2.51 -13.70 7.55
N VAL A 115 -2.79 -12.43 7.27
CA VAL A 115 -2.75 -11.35 8.26
C VAL A 115 -3.73 -11.62 9.41
N LYS A 116 -4.96 -12.04 9.10
CA LYS A 116 -5.97 -12.38 10.12
C LYS A 116 -5.59 -13.63 10.94
N SER A 117 -4.89 -14.60 10.36
CA SER A 117 -4.40 -15.77 11.06
C SER A 117 -3.27 -15.42 12.02
N ILE A 118 -2.34 -14.55 11.61
CA ILE A 118 -1.23 -14.04 12.42
C ILE A 118 -1.75 -13.19 13.59
N GLU A 119 -2.71 -12.31 13.38
CA GLU A 119 -3.34 -11.52 14.44
C GLU A 119 -4.04 -12.42 15.48
N LYS A 120 -4.82 -13.41 15.04
CA LYS A 120 -5.45 -14.39 15.94
C LYS A 120 -4.43 -15.18 16.75
N SER A 121 -3.30 -15.57 16.16
CA SER A 121 -2.23 -16.27 16.87
C SER A 121 -1.52 -15.37 17.89
N ARG A 122 -1.23 -14.11 17.56
CA ARG A 122 -0.65 -13.10 18.47
C ARG A 122 -1.56 -12.85 19.69
N VAL A 123 -2.85 -12.65 19.47
CA VAL A 123 -3.83 -12.43 20.54
C VAL A 123 -3.91 -13.65 21.48
N LYS A 124 -3.91 -14.87 20.92
CA LYS A 124 -3.87 -16.11 21.73
C LYS A 124 -2.59 -16.22 22.56
N THR A 125 -1.44 -15.87 21.99
CA THR A 125 -0.14 -15.91 22.67
C THR A 125 -0.08 -14.90 23.82
N ILE A 126 -0.52 -13.66 23.62
CA ILE A 126 -0.59 -12.62 24.64
C ILE A 126 -1.54 -13.04 25.78
N SER A 127 -2.69 -13.60 25.45
CA SER A 127 -3.66 -14.09 26.44
C SER A 127 -3.10 -15.25 27.28
N ARG A 128 -2.36 -16.20 26.66
CA ARG A 128 -1.69 -17.30 27.36
C ARG A 128 -0.59 -16.77 28.29
N ASN A 129 0.23 -15.83 27.83
CA ASN A 129 1.31 -15.24 28.65
C ASN A 129 0.75 -14.49 29.87
N LYS A 130 -0.33 -13.70 29.71
CA LYS A 130 -1.00 -13.03 30.84
C LYS A 130 -1.50 -14.04 31.90
N LYS A 131 -2.12 -15.16 31.48
CA LYS A 131 -2.58 -16.20 32.39
C LYS A 131 -1.42 -16.90 33.12
N THR A 132 -0.29 -17.11 32.44
CA THR A 132 0.90 -17.75 33.03
C THR A 132 1.56 -16.83 34.05
N VAL A 133 1.68 -15.53 33.77
CA VAL A 133 2.22 -14.52 34.72
C VAL A 133 1.33 -14.41 35.95
N ALA A 134 0.01 -14.34 35.79
CA ALA A 134 -0.94 -14.29 36.89
C ALA A 134 -0.86 -15.54 37.79
N ARG A 135 -0.76 -16.74 37.19
CA ARG A 135 -0.57 -18.00 37.96
C ARG A 135 0.73 -18.03 38.77
N ARG A 136 1.85 -17.55 38.18
CA ARG A 136 3.14 -17.45 38.87
C ARG A 136 3.13 -16.45 40.03
N ALA A 137 2.45 -15.32 39.86
CA ALA A 137 2.27 -14.32 40.92
C ALA A 137 1.44 -14.87 42.08
N PHE A 138 0.37 -15.59 41.77
CA PHE A 138 -0.49 -16.22 42.80
C PHE A 138 0.24 -17.31 43.57
N SER A 139 1.05 -18.14 42.89
CA SER A 139 1.88 -19.18 43.50
C SER A 139 2.93 -18.59 44.44
N LYS A 140 3.62 -17.52 44.06
CA LYS A 140 4.60 -16.81 44.89
C LYS A 140 3.97 -16.24 46.18
N ASN A 141 2.77 -15.68 46.09
CA ASN A 141 2.07 -15.11 47.23
C ASN A 141 1.58 -16.21 48.22
N ARG A 142 1.21 -17.37 47.71
CA ARG A 142 0.81 -18.51 48.52
C ARG A 142 1.98 -19.09 49.30
N ASN A 143 3.19 -19.15 48.73
CA ASN A 143 4.38 -19.62 49.41
C ASN A 143 4.88 -18.61 50.47
N LYS A 144 4.80 -17.30 50.24
CA LYS A 144 5.11 -16.29 51.27
C LYS A 144 4.19 -16.39 52.51
N ARG A 145 2.91 -16.71 52.32
CA ARG A 145 1.96 -16.87 53.44
C ARG A 145 2.17 -18.15 54.24
N ARG A 146 2.83 -19.18 53.70
CA ARG A 146 3.17 -20.41 54.38
C ARG A 146 4.42 -20.26 55.25
N LEU A 147 5.42 -19.50 54.82
CA LEU A 147 6.69 -19.28 55.51
C LEU A 147 6.62 -18.21 56.62
N GLY A 148 5.54 -17.45 56.74
CA GLY A 148 5.34 -16.43 57.77
C GLY A 148 4.46 -16.87 58.93
N ARG A 149 4.21 -18.19 59.10
CA ARG A 149 3.38 -18.78 60.17
C ARG A 149 4.14 -19.80 61.01
N SER A 150 5.47 -19.70 61.06
CA SER A 150 6.30 -20.46 62.02
C SER A 150 6.94 -19.52 63.01
#